data_a7a77ec4854e4409afeaee118a804a82
#
_entry.id   a7a77ec4854e4409afeaee118a804a82
#
_cell.length_a   1.000
_cell.length_b   1.000
_cell.length_c   1.000
_cell.angle_alpha   90.00
_cell.angle_beta   90.00
_cell.angle_gamma   90.00
#
_symmetry.space_group_name_H-M   'P 1'
#
loop_
_entity.id
_entity.type
_entity.pdbx_description
1 polymer ?
#
loop_
_entity_poly.entity_id
_entity_poly.type
_entity_poly.pdbx_seq_one_letter_code
_entity_poly.pdbx_strand_id
1 'polypeptide(L)'
;STLFPYTTLFRSHAFSDENIQEKQLLLLQSQIRANPQDGVEWAQLGEYYLWQNAYHNALLAYEQALRVGGENAEIYSAMATVLYYQAGQHMAPPTREMIDKALALDPAEVTALMLLASDAFMQADYAQAISVWQKVMDLNSPRVNRAQLVDSINMAKLLQNRQK
;
A
#
# COMPACT_ATOMS: atom_id res chain seq x y z
N SER A 1 -9.65 23.88 36.92
CA SER A 1 -8.37 23.66 36.27
C SER A 1 -8.59 23.37 34.79
N THR A 2 -8.01 24.20 33.96
CA THR A 2 -8.15 24.20 32.51
C THR A 2 -7.34 23.11 31.82
N LEU A 3 -6.59 22.29 32.56
CA LEU A 3 -5.72 21.24 32.00
C LEU A 3 -6.44 19.88 31.78
N PHE A 4 -7.55 19.66 32.48
CA PHE A 4 -8.26 18.38 32.45
C PHE A 4 -9.20 18.16 31.24
N PRO A 5 -9.85 19.20 30.67
CA PRO A 5 -10.73 18.95 29.52
C PRO A 5 -10.00 18.46 28.24
N TYR A 6 -8.78 18.93 28.04
CA TYR A 6 -7.99 18.52 26.84
C TYR A 6 -7.45 17.09 26.94
N THR A 7 -7.02 16.69 28.14
CA THR A 7 -6.55 15.32 28.37
C THR A 7 -7.68 14.29 28.28
N THR A 8 -8.88 14.67 28.71
CA THR A 8 -10.05 13.79 28.70
C THR A 8 -10.59 13.61 27.28
N LEU A 9 -10.58 14.66 26.46
CA LEU A 9 -10.97 14.61 25.06
C LEU A 9 -9.99 13.78 24.23
N PHE A 10 -8.71 13.92 24.47
CA PHE A 10 -7.66 13.16 23.78
C PHE A 10 -7.75 11.67 24.15
N ARG A 11 -8.04 11.38 25.40
CA ARG A 11 -8.18 10.00 25.90
C ARG A 11 -9.46 9.33 25.39
N SER A 12 -10.55 10.09 25.25
CA SER A 12 -11.79 9.55 24.71
C SER A 12 -11.70 9.30 23.20
N HIS A 13 -10.94 10.10 22.45
CA HIS A 13 -10.71 9.90 21.02
C HIS A 13 -9.83 8.66 20.78
N ALA A 14 -8.72 8.51 21.48
CA ALA A 14 -7.85 7.34 21.38
C ALA A 14 -8.61 6.06 21.76
N PHE A 15 -9.42 6.11 22.81
CA PHE A 15 -10.23 4.98 23.27
C PHE A 15 -11.33 4.62 22.27
N SER A 16 -11.93 5.64 21.61
CA SER A 16 -12.94 5.45 20.56
C SER A 16 -12.34 4.80 19.32
N ASP A 17 -11.13 5.23 18.90
CA ASP A 17 -10.44 4.68 17.73
C ASP A 17 -10.00 3.24 17.95
N GLU A 18 -9.43 2.92 19.12
CA GLU A 18 -9.08 1.55 19.50
C GLU A 18 -10.32 0.64 19.52
N ASN A 19 -11.44 1.13 20.03
CA ASN A 19 -12.69 0.39 20.10
C ASN A 19 -13.27 0.13 18.71
N ILE A 20 -13.17 1.09 17.79
CA ILE A 20 -13.59 0.95 16.40
C ILE A 20 -12.72 -0.08 15.68
N GLN A 21 -11.39 -0.03 15.87
CA GLN A 21 -10.44 -0.97 15.28
C GLN A 21 -10.67 -2.39 15.78
N GLU A 22 -10.91 -2.55 17.07
CA GLU A 22 -11.21 -3.85 17.67
C GLU A 22 -12.51 -4.44 17.10
N LYS A 23 -13.55 -3.63 16.96
CA LYS A 23 -14.82 -4.03 16.36
C LYS A 23 -14.65 -4.42 14.89
N GLN A 24 -13.84 -3.68 14.15
CA GLN A 24 -13.54 -3.99 12.75
C GLN A 24 -12.83 -5.33 12.62
N LEU A 25 -11.85 -5.61 13.48
CA LEU A 25 -11.15 -6.90 13.49
C LEU A 25 -12.10 -8.05 13.80
N LEU A 26 -12.94 -7.89 14.82
CA LEU A 26 -13.93 -8.91 15.18
C LEU A 26 -14.91 -9.18 14.04
N LEU A 27 -15.34 -8.14 13.35
CA LEU A 27 -16.23 -8.27 12.18
C LEU A 27 -15.55 -9.05 11.05
N LEU A 28 -14.31 -8.69 10.71
CA LEU A 28 -13.54 -9.38 9.68
C LEU A 28 -13.32 -10.86 10.03
N GLN A 29 -12.98 -11.15 11.27
CA GLN A 29 -12.81 -12.53 11.74
C GLN A 29 -14.11 -13.32 11.66
N SER A 30 -15.24 -12.68 11.99
CA SER A 30 -16.57 -13.29 11.87
C SER A 30 -16.91 -13.59 10.41
N GLN A 31 -16.66 -12.67 9.51
CA GLN A 31 -16.87 -12.84 8.08
C GLN A 31 -16.04 -13.97 7.49
N ILE A 32 -14.77 -14.07 7.91
CA ILE A 32 -13.87 -15.14 7.48
C ILE A 32 -14.37 -16.50 7.98
N ARG A 33 -14.81 -16.57 9.26
CA ARG A 33 -15.36 -17.83 9.80
C ARG A 33 -16.62 -18.27 9.04
N ALA A 34 -17.45 -17.30 8.64
CA ALA A 34 -18.65 -17.59 7.88
C ALA A 34 -18.33 -18.04 6.45
N ASN A 35 -17.23 -17.56 5.87
CA ASN A 35 -16.89 -17.79 4.46
C ASN A 35 -15.37 -17.89 4.27
N PRO A 36 -14.71 -18.96 4.80
CA PRO A 36 -13.25 -19.05 4.82
C PRO A 36 -12.61 -19.21 3.45
N GLN A 37 -13.39 -19.51 2.41
CA GLN A 37 -12.90 -19.62 1.03
C GLN A 37 -13.04 -18.32 0.23
N ASP A 38 -13.45 -17.24 0.88
CA ASP A 38 -13.56 -15.92 0.23
C ASP A 38 -12.22 -15.17 0.36
N GLY A 39 -11.49 -15.09 -0.75
CA GLY A 39 -10.21 -14.38 -0.79
C GLY A 39 -10.35 -12.89 -0.51
N VAL A 40 -11.49 -12.28 -0.81
CA VAL A 40 -11.74 -10.85 -0.55
C VAL A 40 -11.69 -10.58 0.96
N GLU A 41 -12.30 -11.41 1.77
CA GLU A 41 -12.31 -11.25 3.23
C GLU A 41 -10.88 -11.37 3.80
N TRP A 42 -10.10 -12.33 3.31
CA TRP A 42 -8.70 -12.47 3.72
C TRP A 42 -7.86 -11.26 3.29
N ALA A 43 -8.10 -10.71 2.10
CA ALA A 43 -7.41 -9.51 1.63
C ALA A 43 -7.75 -8.28 2.49
N GLN A 44 -8.99 -8.15 2.91
CA GLN A 44 -9.41 -7.08 3.83
C GLN A 44 -8.74 -7.22 5.19
N LEU A 45 -8.56 -8.43 5.68
CA LEU A 45 -7.80 -8.67 6.91
C LEU A 45 -6.32 -8.26 6.73
N GLY A 46 -5.73 -8.57 5.58
CA GLY A 46 -4.37 -8.12 5.24
C GLY A 46 -4.25 -6.61 5.27
N GLU A 47 -5.19 -5.91 4.68
CA GLU A 47 -5.24 -4.44 4.68
C GLU A 47 -5.37 -3.88 6.10
N TYR A 48 -6.22 -4.48 6.93
CA TYR A 48 -6.33 -4.11 8.34
C TYR A 48 -4.98 -4.19 9.05
N TYR A 49 -4.27 -5.31 8.89
CA TYR A 49 -2.96 -5.49 9.53
C TYR A 49 -1.91 -4.53 8.97
N LEU A 50 -1.95 -4.21 7.67
CA LEU A 50 -1.04 -3.23 7.07
C LEU A 50 -1.21 -1.85 7.73
N TRP A 51 -2.45 -1.41 7.93
CA TRP A 51 -2.75 -0.16 8.61
C TRP A 51 -2.29 -0.15 10.08
N GLN A 52 -2.19 -1.32 10.70
CA GLN A 52 -1.68 -1.48 12.07
C GLN A 52 -0.15 -1.63 12.11
N ASN A 53 0.51 -1.55 10.97
CA ASN A 53 1.95 -1.85 10.84
C ASN A 53 2.32 -3.28 11.31
N ALA A 54 1.36 -4.17 11.31
CA ALA A 54 1.55 -5.58 11.62
C ALA A 54 1.90 -6.34 10.33
N TYR A 55 3.12 -6.11 9.83
CA TYR A 55 3.54 -6.54 8.50
C TYR A 55 3.52 -8.05 8.31
N HIS A 56 4.01 -8.79 9.29
CA HIS A 56 4.01 -10.25 9.21
C HIS A 56 2.58 -10.81 9.11
N ASN A 57 1.68 -10.30 9.94
CA ASN A 57 0.27 -10.72 9.91
C ASN A 57 -0.41 -10.33 8.60
N ALA A 58 -0.07 -9.15 8.06
CA ALA A 58 -0.59 -8.71 6.77
C ALA A 58 -0.17 -9.69 5.66
N LEU A 59 1.10 -10.08 5.61
CA LEU A 59 1.60 -11.03 4.61
C LEU A 59 0.89 -12.38 4.72
N LEU A 60 0.69 -12.88 5.93
CA LEU A 60 -0.01 -14.16 6.14
C LEU A 60 -1.45 -14.10 5.61
N ALA A 61 -2.15 -13.00 5.87
CA ALA A 61 -3.52 -12.82 5.41
C ALA A 61 -3.58 -12.73 3.88
N TYR A 62 -2.67 -11.97 3.26
CA TYR A 62 -2.60 -11.87 1.80
C TYR A 62 -2.23 -13.20 1.14
N GLU A 63 -1.29 -13.95 1.72
CA GLU A 63 -0.95 -15.29 1.22
C GLU A 63 -2.16 -16.22 1.26
N GLN A 64 -2.95 -16.17 2.32
CA GLN A 64 -4.19 -16.94 2.41
C GLN A 64 -5.22 -16.49 1.39
N ALA A 65 -5.32 -15.17 1.15
CA ALA A 65 -6.21 -14.63 0.11
C ALA A 65 -5.86 -15.19 -1.27
N LEU A 66 -4.56 -15.27 -1.60
CA LEU A 66 -4.10 -15.86 -2.86
C LEU A 66 -4.42 -17.37 -2.91
N ARG A 67 -4.24 -18.07 -1.79
CA ARG A 67 -4.47 -19.52 -1.73
C ARG A 67 -5.92 -19.89 -2.02
N VAL A 68 -6.85 -19.14 -1.43
CA VAL A 68 -8.29 -19.46 -1.55
C VAL A 68 -8.95 -18.76 -2.75
N GLY A 69 -8.47 -17.59 -3.15
CA GLY A 69 -9.06 -16.79 -4.23
C GLY A 69 -8.31 -16.86 -5.55
N GLY A 70 -7.10 -17.43 -5.57
CA GLY A 70 -6.25 -17.46 -6.74
C GLY A 70 -5.40 -16.20 -6.91
N GLU A 71 -4.57 -16.17 -7.95
CA GLU A 71 -3.67 -15.05 -8.24
C GLU A 71 -4.45 -13.76 -8.51
N ASN A 72 -3.91 -12.64 -7.99
CA ASN A 72 -4.55 -11.34 -8.08
C ASN A 72 -3.47 -10.25 -8.04
N ALA A 73 -3.48 -9.38 -9.05
CA ALA A 73 -2.49 -8.32 -9.19
C ALA A 73 -2.52 -7.35 -8.01
N GLU A 74 -3.70 -6.99 -7.53
CA GLU A 74 -3.83 -6.05 -6.40
C GLU A 74 -3.28 -6.65 -5.11
N ILE A 75 -3.47 -7.95 -4.89
CA ILE A 75 -2.93 -8.64 -3.71
C ILE A 75 -1.40 -8.69 -3.79
N TYR A 76 -0.83 -9.00 -4.94
CA TYR A 76 0.63 -8.97 -5.11
C TYR A 76 1.19 -7.56 -4.86
N SER A 77 0.50 -6.51 -5.34
CA SER A 77 0.90 -5.13 -5.08
C SER A 77 0.80 -4.76 -3.61
N ALA A 78 -0.24 -5.22 -2.92
CA ALA A 78 -0.38 -5.02 -1.48
C ALA A 78 0.75 -5.72 -0.71
N MET A 79 1.12 -6.94 -1.10
CA MET A 79 2.26 -7.64 -0.52
C MET A 79 3.58 -6.91 -0.78
N ALA A 80 3.75 -6.36 -1.97
CA ALA A 80 4.91 -5.54 -2.30
C ALA A 80 4.98 -4.31 -1.40
N THR A 81 3.85 -3.66 -1.14
CA THR A 81 3.76 -2.51 -0.22
C THR A 81 4.18 -2.91 1.19
N VAL A 82 3.69 -4.03 1.71
CA VAL A 82 4.06 -4.53 3.03
C VAL A 82 5.57 -4.78 3.12
N LEU A 83 6.11 -5.49 2.13
CA LEU A 83 7.54 -5.83 2.09
C LEU A 83 8.41 -4.58 1.97
N TYR A 84 7.97 -3.59 1.20
CA TYR A 84 8.66 -2.31 1.05
C TYR A 84 8.78 -1.58 2.38
N TYR A 85 7.67 -1.46 3.13
CA TYR A 85 7.68 -0.82 4.44
C TYR A 85 8.42 -1.64 5.48
N GLN A 86 8.29 -2.97 5.46
CA GLN A 86 9.00 -3.86 6.36
C GLN A 86 10.52 -3.75 6.20
N ALA A 87 10.99 -3.51 4.98
CA ALA A 87 12.40 -3.31 4.67
C ALA A 87 12.89 -1.87 4.90
N GLY A 88 12.10 -1.02 5.54
CA GLY A 88 12.45 0.38 5.81
C GLY A 88 12.42 1.25 4.55
N GLN A 89 11.43 1.03 3.70
CA GLN A 89 11.23 1.73 2.43
C GLN A 89 12.37 1.48 1.43
N HIS A 90 12.77 0.23 1.32
CA HIS A 90 13.75 -0.24 0.36
C HIS A 90 13.17 -1.29 -0.58
N MET A 91 13.63 -1.26 -1.83
CA MET A 91 13.29 -2.26 -2.84
C MET A 91 14.21 -3.48 -2.68
N ALA A 92 13.85 -4.35 -1.74
CA ALA A 92 14.53 -5.63 -1.58
C ALA A 92 14.08 -6.62 -2.67
N PRO A 93 14.85 -7.69 -2.95
CA PRO A 93 14.46 -8.69 -3.96
C PRO A 93 13.06 -9.26 -3.77
N PRO A 94 12.57 -9.59 -2.57
CA PRO A 94 11.20 -10.06 -2.41
C PRO A 94 10.14 -9.03 -2.81
N THR A 95 10.37 -7.75 -2.54
CA THR A 95 9.48 -6.66 -2.95
C THR A 95 9.40 -6.60 -4.47
N ARG A 96 10.55 -6.64 -5.15
CA ARG A 96 10.62 -6.60 -6.60
C ARG A 96 9.90 -7.79 -7.23
N GLU A 97 10.04 -8.96 -6.65
CA GLU A 97 9.35 -10.17 -7.10
C GLU A 97 7.83 -9.99 -7.09
N MET A 98 7.29 -9.39 -6.01
CA MET A 98 5.85 -9.14 -5.91
C MET A 98 5.39 -8.09 -6.94
N ILE A 99 6.17 -7.04 -7.15
CA ILE A 99 5.87 -6.05 -8.19
C ILE A 99 5.84 -6.70 -9.57
N ASP A 100 6.82 -7.52 -9.88
CA ASP A 100 6.90 -8.21 -11.17
C ASP A 100 5.71 -9.15 -11.39
N LYS A 101 5.29 -9.87 -10.37
CA LYS A 101 4.09 -10.72 -10.41
C LYS A 101 2.82 -9.90 -10.64
N ALA A 102 2.68 -8.78 -9.95
CA ALA A 102 1.53 -7.89 -10.10
C ALA A 102 1.45 -7.35 -11.53
N LEU A 103 2.55 -6.84 -12.06
CA LEU A 103 2.62 -6.24 -13.39
C LEU A 103 2.52 -7.28 -14.52
N ALA A 104 2.90 -8.54 -14.27
CA ALA A 104 2.69 -9.62 -15.21
C ALA A 104 1.20 -9.94 -15.38
N LEU A 105 0.42 -9.86 -14.30
CA LEU A 105 -1.04 -10.06 -14.32
C LEU A 105 -1.78 -8.83 -14.83
N ASP A 106 -1.34 -7.64 -14.44
CA ASP A 106 -1.95 -6.37 -14.83
C ASP A 106 -0.87 -5.31 -15.02
N PRO A 107 -0.46 -5.04 -16.26
CA PRO A 107 0.57 -4.01 -16.53
C PRO A 107 0.16 -2.60 -16.12
N ALA A 108 -1.13 -2.36 -15.87
CA ALA A 108 -1.68 -1.07 -15.45
C ALA A 108 -1.95 -1.01 -13.94
N GLU A 109 -1.44 -1.97 -13.16
CA GLU A 109 -1.66 -1.99 -11.71
C GLU A 109 -0.95 -0.78 -11.08
N VAL A 110 -1.75 0.17 -10.56
CA VAL A 110 -1.28 1.50 -10.16
C VAL A 110 -0.34 1.44 -8.96
N THR A 111 -0.67 0.65 -7.94
CA THR A 111 0.17 0.56 -6.73
C THR A 111 1.57 0.02 -7.06
N ALA A 112 1.65 -1.02 -7.88
CA ALA A 112 2.94 -1.57 -8.31
C ALA A 112 3.75 -0.56 -9.13
N LEU A 113 3.10 0.16 -10.05
CA LEU A 113 3.75 1.21 -10.83
C LEU A 113 4.25 2.35 -9.96
N MET A 114 3.46 2.77 -8.96
CA MET A 114 3.85 3.83 -8.04
C MET A 114 5.05 3.44 -7.18
N LEU A 115 5.10 2.21 -6.69
CA LEU A 115 6.26 1.69 -5.95
C LEU A 115 7.51 1.67 -6.82
N LEU A 116 7.38 1.21 -8.05
CA LEU A 116 8.48 1.15 -9.01
C LEU A 116 9.04 2.54 -9.30
N ALA A 117 8.15 3.52 -9.55
CA ALA A 117 8.56 4.89 -9.84
C ALA A 117 9.21 5.56 -8.62
N SER A 118 8.65 5.36 -7.43
CA SER A 118 9.21 5.92 -6.20
C SER A 118 10.60 5.37 -5.91
N ASP A 119 10.81 4.08 -6.12
CA ASP A 119 12.14 3.49 -5.97
C ASP A 119 13.12 4.05 -7.00
N ALA A 120 12.72 4.16 -8.26
CA ALA A 120 13.55 4.75 -9.30
C ALA A 120 13.96 6.18 -8.93
N PHE A 121 13.03 6.98 -8.40
CA PHE A 121 13.32 8.33 -7.92
C PHE A 121 14.35 8.32 -6.79
N MET A 122 14.18 7.43 -5.81
CA MET A 122 15.11 7.32 -4.68
C MET A 122 16.51 6.87 -5.11
N GLN A 123 16.61 6.12 -6.21
CA GLN A 123 17.89 5.70 -6.79
C GLN A 123 18.47 6.73 -7.76
N ALA A 124 17.86 7.91 -7.85
CA ALA A 124 18.23 8.97 -8.77
C ALA A 124 18.13 8.57 -10.26
N ASP A 125 17.37 7.52 -10.55
CA ASP A 125 16.98 7.16 -11.92
C ASP A 125 15.74 7.96 -12.31
N TYR A 126 15.95 9.24 -12.56
CA TYR A 126 14.85 10.18 -12.80
C TYR A 126 14.15 9.91 -14.13
N ALA A 127 14.89 9.45 -15.14
CA ALA A 127 14.30 9.09 -16.42
C ALA A 127 13.26 7.96 -16.26
N GLN A 128 13.59 6.93 -15.50
CA GLN A 128 12.68 5.81 -15.23
C GLN A 128 11.48 6.28 -14.38
N ALA A 129 11.73 7.09 -13.34
CA ALA A 129 10.68 7.61 -12.49
C ALA A 129 9.66 8.43 -13.31
N ILE A 130 10.14 9.33 -14.17
CA ILE A 130 9.29 10.16 -15.02
C ILE A 130 8.47 9.27 -15.97
N SER A 131 9.12 8.31 -16.63
CA SER A 131 8.47 7.41 -17.58
C SER A 131 7.31 6.65 -16.93
N VAL A 132 7.54 6.09 -15.74
CA VAL A 132 6.52 5.30 -15.03
C VAL A 132 5.40 6.21 -14.51
N TRP A 133 5.73 7.36 -13.91
CA TRP A 133 4.71 8.30 -13.44
C TRP A 133 3.86 8.85 -14.60
N GLN A 134 4.47 9.09 -15.77
CA GLN A 134 3.73 9.50 -16.96
C GLN A 134 2.75 8.43 -17.41
N LYS A 135 3.15 7.16 -17.34
CA LYS A 135 2.26 6.03 -17.62
C LYS A 135 1.08 6.00 -16.65
N VAL A 136 1.32 6.25 -15.36
CA VAL A 136 0.26 6.33 -14.34
C VAL A 136 -0.69 7.49 -14.65
N MET A 137 -0.15 8.67 -15.04
CA MET A 137 -0.97 9.81 -15.46
C MET A 137 -1.91 9.44 -16.61
N ASP A 138 -1.40 8.73 -17.60
CA ASP A 138 -2.15 8.37 -18.80
C ASP A 138 -3.27 7.36 -18.52
N LEU A 139 -3.19 6.62 -17.41
CA LEU A 139 -4.24 5.68 -17.00
C LEU A 139 -5.50 6.34 -16.47
N ASN A 140 -5.43 7.61 -16.06
CA ASN A 140 -6.57 8.36 -15.51
C ASN A 140 -7.28 7.67 -14.34
N SER A 141 -6.52 6.98 -13.48
CA SER A 141 -7.11 6.27 -12.33
C SER A 141 -7.63 7.27 -11.28
N PRO A 142 -8.86 7.09 -10.76
CA PRO A 142 -9.37 7.92 -9.67
C PRO A 142 -8.62 7.71 -8.34
N ARG A 143 -7.83 6.64 -8.23
CA ARG A 143 -7.01 6.33 -7.05
C ARG A 143 -5.78 7.21 -6.94
N VAL A 144 -5.45 7.98 -7.98
CA VAL A 144 -4.22 8.77 -8.07
C VAL A 144 -4.54 10.24 -7.86
N ASN A 145 -3.76 10.89 -6.99
CA ASN A 145 -3.78 12.34 -6.85
C ASN A 145 -2.95 12.94 -8.00
N ARG A 146 -3.63 13.45 -9.04
CA ARG A 146 -2.98 13.95 -10.26
C ARG A 146 -2.09 15.16 -9.98
N ALA A 147 -2.52 16.08 -9.12
CA ALA A 147 -1.73 17.26 -8.79
C ALA A 147 -0.40 16.88 -8.11
N GLN A 148 -0.44 15.96 -7.17
CA GLN A 148 0.75 15.45 -6.49
C GLN A 148 1.67 14.73 -7.47
N LEU A 149 1.12 13.97 -8.39
CA LEU A 149 1.88 13.24 -9.41
C LEU A 149 2.59 14.19 -10.38
N VAL A 150 1.89 15.26 -10.80
CA VAL A 150 2.50 16.33 -11.61
C VAL A 150 3.68 16.97 -10.89
N ASP A 151 3.52 17.26 -9.60
CA ASP A 151 4.61 17.84 -8.78
C ASP A 151 5.81 16.89 -8.72
N SER A 152 5.56 15.59 -8.54
CA SER A 152 6.61 14.57 -8.50
C SER A 152 7.36 14.49 -9.83
N ILE A 153 6.64 14.49 -10.95
CA ILE A 153 7.23 14.48 -12.29
C ILE A 153 8.09 15.74 -12.51
N ASN A 154 7.58 16.90 -12.14
CA ASN A 154 8.31 18.17 -12.30
C ASN A 154 9.56 18.19 -11.44
N MET A 155 9.50 17.68 -10.21
CA MET A 155 10.68 17.55 -9.34
C MET A 155 11.72 16.63 -9.96
N ALA A 156 11.30 15.50 -10.50
CA ALA A 156 12.22 14.56 -11.15
C ALA A 156 12.87 15.17 -12.38
N LYS A 157 12.14 15.92 -13.18
CA LYS A 157 12.68 16.65 -14.34
C LYS A 157 13.72 17.69 -13.92
N LEU A 158 13.43 18.43 -12.85
CA LEU A 158 14.37 19.42 -12.31
C LEU A 158 15.68 18.75 -11.86
N LEU A 159 15.58 17.66 -11.10
CA LEU A 159 16.75 16.93 -10.62
C LEU A 159 17.52 16.25 -11.75
N GLN A 160 16.83 15.75 -12.76
CA GLN A 160 17.45 15.19 -13.96
C GLN A 160 18.30 16.23 -14.69
N ASN A 161 17.79 17.46 -14.81
CA ASN A 161 18.53 18.54 -15.45
C ASN A 161 19.80 18.92 -14.67
N ARG A 162 19.78 18.79 -13.34
CA ARG A 162 20.96 19.06 -12.49
C ARG A 162 22.05 18.00 -12.64
N GLN A 163 21.70 16.79 -13.09
CA GLN A 163 22.68 15.71 -13.33
C GLN A 163 23.50 15.94 -14.60
N LYS A 164 23.00 16.79 -15.50
CA LYS A 164 23.70 17.14 -16.72
C LYS A 164 24.72 18.27 -16.40
#